data_300a65e527cea4f0a5d8c7990452688c
#
_entry.id   300a65e527cea4f0a5d8c7990452688c
#
_cell.length_a   1.000
_cell.length_b   1.000
_cell.length_c   1.000
_cell.angle_alpha   90.00
_cell.angle_beta   90.00
_cell.angle_gamma   90.00
#
_symmetry.space_group_name_H-M   'P 1'
#
loop_
_entity.id
_entity.type
_entity.pdbx_description
1 polymer ?
#
loop_
_entity_poly.entity_id
_entity_poly.type
_entity_poly.pdbx_seq_one_letter_code
_entity_poly.pdbx_strand_id
1 'polypeptide(L)'
;MARIIPFGGHRPRIARSAFVAPTAVVIGDVVVGDEASIWFGAVLRGDHPENGIRIGARTNVQENTIVHTSEQGPTVLEEEVTVGHGALMESCRIGRGTVVGMGAVLLQRADVGEGCVIAAGAVVKEGARIPPGSLVVGVPGRVRSLSEAAARWIERSSAHYVALSRRFMAESACELCGGPTLERHCKILCLNCGYQRDCSDP
;
A
#
# COMPACT_ATOMS: atom_id res chain seq x y z
N MET A 1 6.86 2.50 -15.76
CA MET A 1 7.07 3.31 -14.53
C MET A 1 5.73 3.59 -13.91
N ALA A 2 5.67 3.62 -12.57
CA ALA A 2 4.48 4.02 -11.84
C ALA A 2 3.93 5.38 -12.32
N ARG A 3 2.63 5.56 -12.30
CA ARG A 3 1.98 6.83 -12.68
C ARG A 3 1.90 7.74 -11.45
N ILE A 4 2.87 8.64 -11.29
CA ILE A 4 2.91 9.63 -10.21
C ILE A 4 2.34 10.95 -10.76
N ILE A 5 1.13 11.31 -10.33
CA ILE A 5 0.32 12.38 -10.92
C ILE A 5 0.15 13.51 -9.91
N PRO A 6 0.71 14.69 -10.15
CA PRO A 6 0.39 15.90 -9.38
C PRO A 6 -1.09 16.29 -9.60
N PHE A 7 -1.76 16.74 -8.54
CA PHE A 7 -3.13 17.22 -8.59
C PHE A 7 -3.37 18.30 -7.53
N GLY A 8 -4.14 19.35 -7.85
CA GLY A 8 -4.52 20.38 -6.90
C GLY A 8 -3.35 21.13 -6.24
N GLY A 9 -2.22 21.29 -6.95
CA GLY A 9 -1.01 21.88 -6.38
C GLY A 9 -0.15 20.93 -5.53
N HIS A 10 -0.61 19.71 -5.28
CA HIS A 10 0.10 18.68 -4.52
C HIS A 10 0.79 17.68 -5.45
N ARG A 11 1.98 17.23 -5.03
CA ARG A 11 2.72 16.15 -5.70
C ARG A 11 3.01 15.04 -4.71
N PRO A 12 2.78 13.77 -5.07
CA PRO A 12 3.14 12.65 -4.21
C PRO A 12 4.60 12.69 -3.75
N ARG A 13 4.83 12.45 -2.46
CA ARG A 13 6.15 12.35 -1.83
C ARG A 13 6.37 10.90 -1.45
N ILE A 14 7.34 10.27 -2.08
CA ILE A 14 7.63 8.85 -1.93
C ILE A 14 9.05 8.71 -1.42
N ALA A 15 9.24 7.98 -0.33
CA ALA A 15 10.55 7.69 0.22
C ALA A 15 11.40 6.91 -0.80
N ARG A 16 12.72 7.17 -0.83
CA ARG A 16 13.64 6.51 -1.79
C ARG A 16 13.71 4.99 -1.59
N SER A 17 13.50 4.53 -0.37
CA SER A 17 13.48 3.11 -0.01
C SER A 17 12.14 2.41 -0.28
N ALA A 18 11.11 3.16 -0.69
CA ALA A 18 9.80 2.60 -0.98
C ALA A 18 9.74 1.98 -2.39
N PHE A 19 9.06 0.85 -2.49
CA PHE A 19 8.73 0.20 -3.77
C PHE A 19 7.39 0.70 -4.30
N VAL A 20 7.35 1.14 -5.56
CA VAL A 20 6.09 1.46 -6.26
C VAL A 20 6.09 0.71 -7.60
N ALA A 21 5.20 -0.26 -7.72
CA ALA A 21 5.09 -1.12 -8.90
C ALA A 21 4.78 -0.29 -10.17
N PRO A 22 5.28 -0.70 -11.35
CA PRO A 22 5.14 0.06 -12.60
C PRO A 22 3.69 0.40 -13.00
N THR A 23 2.71 -0.40 -12.58
CA THR A 23 1.29 -0.21 -12.89
C THR A 23 0.51 0.46 -11.77
N ALA A 24 1.14 0.79 -10.65
CA ALA A 24 0.51 1.55 -9.57
C ALA A 24 0.28 3.02 -10.00
N VAL A 25 -0.78 3.62 -9.46
CA VAL A 25 -1.17 5.01 -9.72
C VAL A 25 -1.23 5.77 -8.40
N VAL A 26 -0.47 6.87 -8.29
CA VAL A 26 -0.42 7.70 -7.07
C VAL A 26 -0.70 9.15 -7.46
N ILE A 27 -1.76 9.75 -6.90
CA ILE A 27 -2.30 11.04 -7.33
C ILE A 27 -2.41 12.00 -6.16
N GLY A 28 -1.95 13.25 -6.33
CA GLY A 28 -2.20 14.38 -5.42
C GLY A 28 -1.41 14.34 -4.12
N ASP A 29 -2.05 14.68 -2.99
CA ASP A 29 -1.40 14.70 -1.67
C ASP A 29 -1.28 13.30 -1.08
N VAL A 30 -0.24 12.58 -1.48
CA VAL A 30 0.10 11.26 -0.97
C VAL A 30 1.52 11.27 -0.44
N VAL A 31 1.70 10.74 0.77
CA VAL A 31 3.01 10.48 1.37
C VAL A 31 3.19 8.99 1.56
N VAL A 32 4.29 8.45 1.05
CA VAL A 32 4.67 7.04 1.20
C VAL A 32 5.98 6.97 1.97
N GLY A 33 5.94 6.31 3.12
CA GLY A 33 7.06 6.18 4.07
C GLY A 33 8.13 5.19 3.65
N ASP A 34 9.18 5.12 4.45
CA ASP A 34 10.34 4.27 4.19
C ASP A 34 9.99 2.78 4.16
N GLU A 35 10.59 2.06 3.22
CA GLU A 35 10.39 0.62 3.01
C GLU A 35 8.92 0.20 2.80
N ALA A 36 8.02 1.16 2.59
CA ALA A 36 6.65 0.84 2.18
C ALA A 36 6.62 0.30 0.75
N SER A 37 5.57 -0.46 0.42
CA SER A 37 5.43 -1.04 -0.92
C SER A 37 4.00 -0.89 -1.46
N ILE A 38 3.92 -0.33 -2.68
CA ILE A 38 2.67 -0.13 -3.41
C ILE A 38 2.69 -1.05 -4.62
N TRP A 39 1.83 -2.05 -4.63
CA TRP A 39 1.88 -3.15 -5.57
C TRP A 39 1.09 -2.90 -6.85
N PHE A 40 1.11 -3.87 -7.76
CA PHE A 40 0.61 -3.73 -9.12
C PHE A 40 -0.89 -3.38 -9.17
N GLY A 41 -1.24 -2.36 -9.94
CA GLY A 41 -2.62 -1.92 -10.11
C GLY A 41 -3.23 -1.19 -8.89
N ALA A 42 -2.49 -1.02 -7.80
CA ALA A 42 -2.98 -0.23 -6.66
C ALA A 42 -3.15 1.24 -7.04
N VAL A 43 -4.21 1.88 -6.55
CA VAL A 43 -4.53 3.29 -6.81
C VAL A 43 -4.64 4.04 -5.48
N LEU A 44 -3.77 5.03 -5.28
CA LEU A 44 -3.80 5.96 -4.15
C LEU A 44 -4.22 7.33 -4.69
N ARG A 45 -5.46 7.77 -4.39
CA ARG A 45 -6.02 9.01 -4.91
C ARG A 45 -6.27 10.03 -3.80
N GLY A 46 -5.28 10.87 -3.54
CA GLY A 46 -5.31 11.97 -2.55
C GLY A 46 -5.61 13.30 -3.24
N ASP A 47 -6.79 13.42 -3.83
CA ASP A 47 -7.21 14.58 -4.65
C ASP A 47 -8.09 15.59 -3.90
N HIS A 48 -8.38 15.37 -2.61
CA HIS A 48 -9.06 16.35 -1.79
C HIS A 48 -8.11 17.50 -1.38
N PRO A 49 -8.53 18.77 -1.41
CA PRO A 49 -7.65 19.93 -1.19
C PRO A 49 -7.03 19.99 0.22
N GLU A 50 -7.69 19.43 1.24
CA GLU A 50 -7.25 19.50 2.64
C GLU A 50 -6.86 18.13 3.22
N ASN A 51 -7.33 17.04 2.61
CA ASN A 51 -7.17 15.70 3.11
C ASN A 51 -6.31 14.85 2.18
N GLY A 52 -5.19 14.37 2.66
CA GLY A 52 -4.29 13.52 1.89
C GLY A 52 -4.28 12.06 2.37
N ILE A 53 -3.44 11.26 1.71
CA ILE A 53 -3.13 9.88 2.09
C ILE A 53 -1.77 9.82 2.75
N ARG A 54 -1.66 9.08 3.84
CA ARG A 54 -0.41 8.85 4.57
C ARG A 54 -0.19 7.36 4.72
N ILE A 55 0.85 6.86 4.10
CA ILE A 55 1.28 5.46 4.18
C ILE A 55 2.53 5.40 5.05
N GLY A 56 2.44 4.77 6.19
CA GLY A 56 3.53 4.62 7.16
C GLY A 56 4.67 3.73 6.66
N ALA A 57 5.79 3.78 7.36
CA ALA A 57 6.95 2.97 7.05
C ALA A 57 6.63 1.46 7.10
N ARG A 58 7.24 0.67 6.21
CA ARG A 58 7.07 -0.79 6.10
C ARG A 58 5.63 -1.26 5.88
N THR A 59 4.72 -0.35 5.50
CA THR A 59 3.33 -0.66 5.14
C THR A 59 3.26 -1.14 3.69
N ASN A 60 2.49 -2.20 3.43
CA ASN A 60 2.28 -2.69 2.08
C ASN A 60 0.83 -2.53 1.63
N VAL A 61 0.63 -2.04 0.41
CA VAL A 61 -0.67 -1.89 -0.25
C VAL A 61 -0.65 -2.78 -1.48
N GLN A 62 -1.34 -3.92 -1.40
CA GLN A 62 -1.25 -4.98 -2.39
C GLN A 62 -2.08 -4.69 -3.64
N GLU A 63 -2.02 -5.62 -4.60
CA GLU A 63 -2.55 -5.47 -5.96
C GLU A 63 -4.02 -5.06 -5.98
N ASN A 64 -4.35 -4.11 -6.87
CA ASN A 64 -5.71 -3.63 -7.13
C ASN A 64 -6.42 -3.01 -5.91
N THR A 65 -5.69 -2.68 -4.85
CA THR A 65 -6.23 -1.95 -3.69
C THR A 65 -6.51 -0.50 -4.08
N ILE A 66 -7.63 0.04 -3.60
CA ILE A 66 -7.97 1.46 -3.78
C ILE A 66 -7.95 2.16 -2.43
N VAL A 67 -7.15 3.23 -2.35
CA VAL A 67 -7.06 4.12 -1.19
C VAL A 67 -7.47 5.52 -1.62
N HIS A 68 -8.49 6.07 -0.99
CA HIS A 68 -9.06 7.37 -1.33
C HIS A 68 -9.23 8.27 -0.11
N THR A 69 -9.48 9.54 -0.34
CA THR A 69 -9.82 10.57 0.67
C THR A 69 -11.03 11.36 0.22
N SER A 70 -11.75 11.91 1.16
CA SER A 70 -12.88 12.79 0.91
C SER A 70 -12.92 13.95 1.91
N GLU A 71 -13.99 14.74 1.91
CA GLU A 71 -14.25 15.77 2.91
C GLU A 71 -14.37 15.22 4.34
N GLN A 72 -14.56 13.91 4.50
CA GLN A 72 -14.67 13.24 5.80
C GLN A 72 -13.33 13.06 6.52
N GLY A 73 -12.22 13.34 5.84
CA GLY A 73 -10.89 13.30 6.44
C GLY A 73 -9.82 12.61 5.59
N PRO A 74 -8.57 12.58 6.10
CA PRO A 74 -7.48 11.87 5.46
C PRO A 74 -7.65 10.35 5.56
N THR A 75 -6.95 9.61 4.70
CA THR A 75 -6.73 8.18 4.90
C THR A 75 -5.31 7.97 5.42
N VAL A 76 -5.22 7.34 6.60
CA VAL A 76 -3.94 7.10 7.28
C VAL A 76 -3.76 5.60 7.53
N LEU A 77 -2.74 5.05 6.92
CA LEU A 77 -2.24 3.72 7.21
C LEU A 77 -0.95 3.91 8.00
N GLU A 78 -0.94 3.52 9.26
CA GLU A 78 0.25 3.65 10.11
C GLU A 78 1.36 2.69 9.66
N GLU A 79 2.41 2.59 10.45
CA GLU A 79 3.55 1.72 10.15
C GLU A 79 3.16 0.24 10.18
N GLU A 80 3.85 -0.57 9.38
CA GLU A 80 3.74 -2.03 9.38
C GLU A 80 2.34 -2.58 9.04
N VAL A 81 1.45 -1.76 8.48
CA VAL A 81 0.12 -2.19 8.04
C VAL A 81 0.25 -3.05 6.78
N THR A 82 -0.46 -4.18 6.75
CA THR A 82 -0.60 -5.01 5.56
C THR A 82 -1.99 -4.87 5.00
N VAL A 83 -2.11 -4.41 3.75
CA VAL A 83 -3.38 -4.30 3.04
C VAL A 83 -3.43 -5.31 1.92
N GLY A 84 -4.33 -6.28 2.06
CA GLY A 84 -4.53 -7.38 1.11
C GLY A 84 -5.16 -6.93 -0.21
N HIS A 85 -4.96 -7.76 -1.22
CA HIS A 85 -5.38 -7.53 -2.61
C HIS A 85 -6.85 -7.08 -2.73
N GLY A 86 -7.10 -6.05 -3.52
CA GLY A 86 -8.44 -5.57 -3.84
C GLY A 86 -9.21 -4.92 -2.68
N ALA A 87 -8.57 -4.62 -1.57
CA ALA A 87 -9.23 -3.91 -0.47
C ALA A 87 -9.58 -2.46 -0.89
N LEU A 88 -10.66 -1.93 -0.33
CA LEU A 88 -11.16 -0.58 -0.61
C LEU A 88 -11.23 0.21 0.68
N MET A 89 -10.68 1.42 0.68
CA MET A 89 -10.70 2.27 1.87
C MET A 89 -10.77 3.76 1.53
N GLU A 90 -11.53 4.48 2.34
CA GLU A 90 -11.72 5.91 2.17
C GLU A 90 -11.83 6.61 3.52
N SER A 91 -11.05 7.69 3.69
CA SER A 91 -11.11 8.58 4.86
C SER A 91 -11.17 7.85 6.19
N CYS A 92 -10.24 6.90 6.39
CA CYS A 92 -10.17 6.06 7.57
C CYS A 92 -8.74 6.01 8.14
N ARG A 93 -8.63 5.57 9.39
CA ARG A 93 -7.33 5.33 10.04
C ARG A 93 -7.16 3.85 10.35
N ILE A 94 -5.99 3.33 10.03
CA ILE A 94 -5.59 1.95 10.31
C ILE A 94 -4.34 1.97 11.18
N GLY A 95 -4.46 1.46 12.39
CA GLY A 95 -3.40 1.41 13.39
C GLY A 95 -2.27 0.46 13.01
N ARG A 96 -1.11 0.72 13.58
CA ARG A 96 0.15 0.01 13.36
C ARG A 96 -0.02 -1.51 13.40
N GLY A 97 0.67 -2.21 12.51
CA GLY A 97 0.72 -3.66 12.47
C GLY A 97 -0.60 -4.36 12.12
N THR A 98 -1.65 -3.60 11.79
CA THR A 98 -2.95 -4.18 11.42
C THR A 98 -2.88 -4.84 10.05
N VAL A 99 -3.60 -5.96 9.91
CA VAL A 99 -3.76 -6.66 8.65
C VAL A 99 -5.19 -6.48 8.14
N VAL A 100 -5.32 -5.88 6.97
CA VAL A 100 -6.57 -5.75 6.22
C VAL A 100 -6.63 -6.87 5.19
N GLY A 101 -7.59 -7.77 5.32
CA GLY A 101 -7.77 -8.92 4.44
C GLY A 101 -8.20 -8.54 3.03
N MET A 102 -8.00 -9.47 2.09
CA MET A 102 -8.34 -9.30 0.67
C MET A 102 -9.81 -8.89 0.48
N GLY A 103 -10.06 -7.89 -0.35
CA GLY A 103 -11.40 -7.42 -0.67
C GLY A 103 -12.18 -6.80 0.50
N ALA A 104 -11.53 -6.52 1.63
CA ALA A 104 -12.18 -5.84 2.74
C ALA A 104 -12.51 -4.38 2.37
N VAL A 105 -13.58 -3.85 2.94
CA VAL A 105 -14.04 -2.47 2.71
C VAL A 105 -14.04 -1.70 4.03
N LEU A 106 -13.34 -0.57 4.07
CA LEU A 106 -13.28 0.29 5.24
C LEU A 106 -13.87 1.67 4.86
N LEU A 107 -14.97 2.00 5.50
CA LEU A 107 -15.73 3.21 5.19
C LEU A 107 -15.22 4.41 5.99
N GLN A 108 -15.68 5.56 5.59
CA GLN A 108 -15.29 6.88 6.11
C GLN A 108 -15.35 6.94 7.64
N ARG A 109 -14.39 7.65 8.24
CA ARG A 109 -14.24 7.82 9.69
C ARG A 109 -14.10 6.52 10.49
N ALA A 110 -13.90 5.37 9.81
CA ALA A 110 -13.52 4.16 10.52
C ALA A 110 -12.13 4.35 11.17
N ASP A 111 -12.02 3.99 12.44
CA ASP A 111 -10.78 4.06 13.22
C ASP A 111 -10.45 2.66 13.75
N VAL A 112 -9.45 2.03 13.14
CA VAL A 112 -9.01 0.68 13.48
C VAL A 112 -7.74 0.76 14.33
N GLY A 113 -7.80 0.18 15.52
CA GLY A 113 -6.67 0.13 16.46
C GLY A 113 -5.50 -0.70 15.93
N GLU A 114 -4.41 -0.70 16.69
CA GLU A 114 -3.19 -1.44 16.38
C GLU A 114 -3.38 -2.96 16.47
N GLY A 115 -2.62 -3.70 15.67
CA GLY A 115 -2.57 -5.17 15.75
C GLY A 115 -3.90 -5.86 15.51
N CYS A 116 -4.79 -5.26 14.72
CA CYS A 116 -6.06 -5.85 14.35
C CYS A 116 -5.95 -6.74 13.11
N VAL A 117 -6.95 -7.61 12.92
CA VAL A 117 -7.19 -8.31 11.66
C VAL A 117 -8.59 -7.96 11.18
N ILE A 118 -8.67 -7.38 9.99
CA ILE A 118 -9.92 -7.25 9.25
C ILE A 118 -9.98 -8.43 8.30
N ALA A 119 -10.94 -9.34 8.48
CA ALA A 119 -11.04 -10.54 7.68
C ALA A 119 -11.31 -10.22 6.19
N ALA A 120 -10.95 -11.15 5.31
CA ALA A 120 -11.21 -10.99 3.87
C ALA A 120 -12.71 -10.75 3.62
N GLY A 121 -13.01 -9.76 2.76
CA GLY A 121 -14.37 -9.36 2.42
C GLY A 121 -15.20 -8.73 3.54
N ALA A 122 -14.62 -8.46 4.71
CA ALA A 122 -15.34 -7.80 5.80
C ALA A 122 -15.58 -6.32 5.49
N VAL A 123 -16.69 -5.78 5.98
CA VAL A 123 -17.06 -4.37 5.81
C VAL A 123 -17.03 -3.64 7.15
N VAL A 124 -16.03 -2.81 7.37
CA VAL A 124 -15.96 -1.89 8.53
C VAL A 124 -16.82 -0.68 8.21
N LYS A 125 -17.89 -0.51 8.99
CA LYS A 125 -18.87 0.56 8.77
C LYS A 125 -18.27 1.94 9.02
N GLU A 126 -18.91 2.93 8.44
CA GLU A 126 -18.63 4.34 8.68
C GLU A 126 -18.65 4.67 10.18
N GLY A 127 -17.64 5.42 10.61
CA GLY A 127 -17.47 5.85 12.00
C GLY A 127 -17.21 4.74 13.01
N ALA A 128 -17.03 3.51 12.57
CA ALA A 128 -16.75 2.38 13.47
C ALA A 128 -15.38 2.56 14.16
N ARG A 129 -15.35 2.32 15.47
CA ARG A 129 -14.11 2.27 16.27
C ARG A 129 -13.81 0.84 16.65
N ILE A 130 -12.70 0.31 16.15
CA ILE A 130 -12.25 -1.05 16.39
C ILE A 130 -11.13 -1.03 17.43
N PRO A 131 -11.32 -1.63 18.61
CA PRO A 131 -10.28 -1.68 19.64
C PRO A 131 -9.01 -2.40 19.15
N PRO A 132 -7.82 -2.03 19.66
CA PRO A 132 -6.58 -2.76 19.37
C PRO A 132 -6.70 -4.27 19.61
N GLY A 133 -5.97 -5.07 18.85
CA GLY A 133 -5.93 -6.52 19.00
C GLY A 133 -7.25 -7.23 18.67
N SER A 134 -8.08 -6.65 17.84
CA SER A 134 -9.40 -7.20 17.48
C SER A 134 -9.38 -7.93 16.14
N LEU A 135 -10.26 -8.89 15.99
CA LEU A 135 -10.65 -9.49 14.71
C LEU A 135 -12.00 -8.93 14.28
N VAL A 136 -12.11 -8.44 13.03
CA VAL A 136 -13.39 -8.00 12.44
C VAL A 136 -13.79 -8.96 11.33
N VAL A 137 -15.00 -9.50 11.38
CA VAL A 137 -15.52 -10.47 10.41
C VAL A 137 -16.92 -10.11 9.92
N GLY A 138 -17.19 -10.37 8.65
CA GLY A 138 -18.55 -10.33 8.06
C GLY A 138 -18.98 -8.98 7.48
N VAL A 139 -20.20 -8.97 6.96
CA VAL A 139 -20.89 -7.82 6.35
C VAL A 139 -22.28 -7.68 6.99
N PRO A 140 -22.50 -6.69 7.84
CA PRO A 140 -21.55 -5.72 8.38
C PRO A 140 -20.52 -6.37 9.31
N GLY A 141 -19.33 -5.75 9.40
CA GLY A 141 -18.22 -6.22 10.23
C GLY A 141 -18.58 -6.25 11.72
N ARG A 142 -18.24 -7.35 12.37
CA ARG A 142 -18.44 -7.57 13.81
C ARG A 142 -17.12 -7.86 14.49
N VAL A 143 -16.85 -7.17 15.59
CA VAL A 143 -15.65 -7.36 16.41
C VAL A 143 -15.71 -8.72 17.13
N ARG A 144 -14.59 -9.42 17.14
CA ARG A 144 -14.33 -10.69 17.80
C ARG A 144 -12.95 -10.66 18.46
N SER A 145 -12.70 -11.62 19.33
CA SER A 145 -11.36 -11.84 19.88
C SER A 145 -10.42 -12.32 18.79
N LEU A 146 -9.20 -11.80 18.80
CA LEU A 146 -8.13 -12.27 17.93
C LEU A 146 -7.56 -13.58 18.47
N SER A 147 -7.35 -14.58 17.59
CA SER A 147 -6.68 -15.80 17.98
C SER A 147 -5.16 -15.64 17.99
N GLU A 148 -4.46 -16.45 18.79
CA GLU A 148 -2.98 -16.45 18.79
C GLU A 148 -2.38 -16.76 17.42
N ALA A 149 -3.04 -17.61 16.61
CA ALA A 149 -2.58 -17.91 15.26
C ALA A 149 -2.64 -16.68 14.34
N ALA A 150 -3.70 -15.88 14.46
CA ALA A 150 -3.84 -14.62 13.72
C ALA A 150 -2.84 -13.56 14.22
N ALA A 151 -2.58 -13.47 15.51
CA ALA A 151 -1.56 -12.58 16.07
C ALA A 151 -0.15 -12.90 15.51
N ARG A 152 0.24 -14.18 15.48
CA ARG A 152 1.53 -14.60 14.89
C ARG A 152 1.64 -14.28 13.40
N TRP A 153 0.53 -14.27 12.67
CA TRP A 153 0.54 -13.89 11.26
C TRP A 153 0.78 -12.39 11.07
N ILE A 154 0.18 -11.55 11.92
CA ILE A 154 0.42 -10.10 11.95
C ILE A 154 1.92 -9.81 12.04
N GLU A 155 2.61 -10.40 13.00
CA GLU A 155 4.03 -10.17 13.28
C GLU A 155 4.96 -10.41 12.08
N ARG A 156 4.56 -11.28 11.14
CA ARG A 156 5.39 -11.70 10.00
C ARG A 156 5.02 -11.01 8.69
N SER A 157 3.81 -10.50 8.57
CA SER A 157 3.28 -10.06 7.27
C SER A 157 4.05 -8.87 6.70
N SER A 158 4.27 -7.82 7.47
CA SER A 158 5.00 -6.63 7.04
C SER A 158 6.44 -6.95 6.64
N ALA A 159 7.17 -7.70 7.48
CA ALA A 159 8.56 -8.08 7.21
C ALA A 159 8.70 -8.90 5.91
N HIS A 160 7.73 -9.78 5.63
CA HIS A 160 7.69 -10.54 4.38
C HIS A 160 7.63 -9.60 3.15
N TYR A 161 6.73 -8.60 3.18
CA TYR A 161 6.57 -7.67 2.06
C TYR A 161 7.75 -6.69 1.91
N VAL A 162 8.41 -6.31 3.01
CA VAL A 162 9.67 -5.57 2.94
C VAL A 162 10.76 -6.40 2.22
N ALA A 163 10.91 -7.67 2.58
CA ALA A 163 11.87 -8.54 1.92
C ALA A 163 11.53 -8.77 0.44
N LEU A 164 10.24 -8.97 0.14
CA LEU A 164 9.76 -9.19 -1.22
C LEU A 164 9.96 -7.95 -2.10
N SER A 165 9.61 -6.76 -1.63
CA SER A 165 9.75 -5.52 -2.39
C SER A 165 11.22 -5.20 -2.69
N ARG A 166 12.14 -5.50 -1.77
CA ARG A 166 13.58 -5.37 -2.01
C ARG A 166 14.07 -6.29 -3.13
N ARG A 167 13.54 -7.52 -3.21
CA ARG A 167 13.85 -8.43 -4.33
C ARG A 167 13.34 -7.87 -5.66
N PHE A 168 12.11 -7.38 -5.73
CA PHE A 168 11.57 -6.74 -6.93
C PHE A 168 12.43 -5.54 -7.38
N MET A 169 12.87 -4.70 -6.44
CA MET A 169 13.76 -3.58 -6.77
C MET A 169 15.12 -4.05 -7.29
N ALA A 170 15.70 -5.10 -6.71
CA ALA A 170 16.98 -5.65 -7.13
C ALA A 170 16.90 -6.31 -8.51
N GLU A 171 15.87 -7.12 -8.77
CA GLU A 171 15.66 -7.80 -10.05
C GLU A 171 15.30 -6.83 -11.20
N SER A 172 14.78 -5.64 -10.87
CA SER A 172 14.50 -4.56 -11.84
C SER A 172 15.65 -3.58 -12.00
N ALA A 173 16.80 -3.81 -11.36
CA ALA A 173 17.95 -2.92 -11.42
C ALA A 173 18.82 -3.21 -12.64
N CYS A 174 19.47 -2.16 -13.16
CA CYS A 174 20.46 -2.28 -14.22
C CYS A 174 21.67 -3.11 -13.76
N GLU A 175 22.06 -4.09 -14.51
CA GLU A 175 23.19 -4.98 -14.23
C GLU A 175 24.54 -4.24 -14.15
N LEU A 176 24.70 -3.11 -14.89
CA LEU A 176 25.93 -2.35 -14.91
C LEU A 176 26.05 -1.32 -13.79
N CYS A 177 24.96 -0.61 -13.45
CA CYS A 177 25.05 0.52 -12.51
C CYS A 177 24.05 0.48 -11.37
N GLY A 178 23.20 -0.56 -11.27
CA GLY A 178 22.15 -0.66 -10.26
C GLY A 178 21.02 0.36 -10.40
N GLY A 179 21.04 1.20 -11.43
CA GLY A 179 20.01 2.22 -11.67
C GLY A 179 18.70 1.62 -12.19
N PRO A 180 17.60 2.41 -12.16
CA PRO A 180 16.29 1.94 -12.61
C PRO A 180 16.29 1.62 -14.11
N THR A 181 15.60 0.54 -14.48
CA THR A 181 15.44 0.12 -15.86
C THR A 181 14.00 0.33 -16.35
N LEU A 182 13.87 0.53 -17.65
CA LEU A 182 12.61 0.57 -18.37
C LEU A 182 12.58 -0.58 -19.37
N GLU A 183 11.61 -1.46 -19.24
CA GLU A 183 11.36 -2.50 -20.23
C GLU A 183 10.29 -2.02 -21.23
N ARG A 184 10.60 -2.11 -22.52
CA ARG A 184 9.68 -1.78 -23.62
C ARG A 184 9.93 -2.70 -24.80
N HIS A 185 8.91 -3.48 -25.20
CA HIS A 185 8.97 -4.36 -26.35
C HIS A 185 10.25 -5.25 -26.36
N CYS A 186 10.44 -6.01 -25.29
CA CYS A 186 11.61 -6.87 -25.15
C CYS A 186 12.97 -6.16 -25.05
N LYS A 187 12.98 -4.85 -24.88
CA LYS A 187 14.21 -4.07 -24.62
C LYS A 187 14.20 -3.53 -23.20
N ILE A 188 15.30 -3.74 -22.51
CA ILE A 188 15.56 -3.16 -21.21
C ILE A 188 16.54 -2.00 -21.42
N LEU A 189 16.09 -0.80 -21.04
CA LEU A 189 16.89 0.42 -21.08
C LEU A 189 17.14 0.91 -19.67
N CYS A 190 18.39 1.09 -19.30
CA CYS A 190 18.76 1.76 -18.05
C CYS A 190 18.58 3.27 -18.18
N LEU A 191 17.77 3.84 -17.29
CA LEU A 191 17.51 5.27 -17.26
C LEU A 191 18.64 6.11 -16.65
N ASN A 192 19.62 5.44 -16.04
CA ASN A 192 20.75 6.10 -15.39
C ASN A 192 22.00 6.12 -16.30
N CYS A 193 22.44 4.98 -16.82
CA CYS A 193 23.66 4.87 -17.60
C CYS A 193 23.44 4.66 -19.11
N GLY A 194 22.19 4.51 -19.56
CA GLY A 194 21.85 4.29 -20.95
C GLY A 194 22.11 2.86 -21.45
N TYR A 195 22.53 1.92 -20.58
CA TYR A 195 22.71 0.52 -20.94
C TYR A 195 21.43 -0.05 -21.53
N GLN A 196 21.55 -0.80 -22.61
CA GLN A 196 20.45 -1.48 -23.29
C GLN A 196 20.78 -2.95 -23.50
N ARG A 197 19.79 -3.81 -23.27
CA ARG A 197 19.80 -5.20 -23.73
C ARG A 197 18.43 -5.57 -24.30
N ASP A 198 18.36 -6.61 -25.10
CA ASP A 198 17.09 -7.19 -25.55
C ASP A 198 16.94 -8.66 -25.13
N CYS A 199 15.81 -9.31 -25.47
CA CYS A 199 15.50 -10.67 -25.06
C CYS A 199 16.37 -11.72 -25.75
N SER A 200 17.17 -11.36 -26.75
CA SER A 200 18.10 -12.25 -27.43
C SER A 200 19.50 -12.21 -26.84
N ASP A 201 19.77 -11.25 -25.97
CA ASP A 201 21.03 -11.19 -25.25
C ASP A 201 21.06 -12.30 -24.17
N PRO A 202 22.10 -13.14 -24.11
CA PRO A 202 22.21 -14.24 -23.18
C PRO A 202 22.33 -13.80 -21.70
#